data_7eb299a749e0ddbe5567298868fca93a
#
_entry.id   7eb299a749e0ddbe5567298868fca93a
#
_cell.length_a   1.000
_cell.length_b   1.000
_cell.length_c   1.000
_cell.angle_alpha   90.00
_cell.angle_beta   90.00
_cell.angle_gamma   90.00
#
_symmetry.space_group_name_H-M   'P 1'
#
loop_
_entity.id
_entity.type
_entity.pdbx_description
1 polymer ?
#
loop_
_entity_poly.entity_id
_entity_poly.type
_entity_poly.pdbx_seq_one_letter_code
_entity_poly.pdbx_strand_id
1 'polypeptide(L)'
;MKKIIGLVASIVVLITLSACGIEKTKTFVGEKDDVKMEVTYTYKGDKVIKQKSVNTLKYSDFGFTDDSSKKLLKKEIKRQSEKMQDIKGVKESIKENDEGFVETTTIDLENADMTTLEAEGIISTSDNKGKGFSMKKT
;
A
#
# COMPACT_ATOMS: atom_id res chain seq x y z
N MET A 1 -29.20 6.28 6.16
CA MET A 1 -28.62 7.51 5.59
C MET A 1 -27.21 7.20 5.12
N LYS A 2 -26.98 7.17 3.82
CA LYS A 2 -25.64 6.97 3.27
C LYS A 2 -24.90 8.30 3.35
N LYS A 3 -24.02 8.46 4.33
CA LYS A 3 -23.07 9.57 4.32
C LYS A 3 -21.99 9.26 3.27
N ILE A 4 -22.06 9.95 2.16
CA ILE A 4 -20.99 10.02 1.18
C ILE A 4 -19.89 10.84 1.86
N ILE A 5 -18.94 10.15 2.51
CA ILE A 5 -17.75 10.79 3.03
C ILE A 5 -16.88 11.07 1.81
N GLY A 6 -16.75 12.34 1.47
CA GLY A 6 -15.95 12.79 0.36
C GLY A 6 -14.49 12.35 0.54
N LEU A 7 -13.95 11.71 -0.46
CA LEU A 7 -12.54 11.35 -0.57
C LEU A 7 -11.73 12.65 -0.60
N VAL A 8 -11.20 13.08 0.53
CA VAL A 8 -10.24 14.18 0.57
C VAL A 8 -8.88 13.59 0.19
N ALA A 9 -8.56 13.61 -1.08
CA ALA A 9 -7.24 13.25 -1.58
C ALA A 9 -6.32 14.47 -1.44
N SER A 10 -5.48 14.50 -0.41
CA SER A 10 -4.40 15.48 -0.30
C SER A 10 -3.20 14.98 -1.10
N ILE A 11 -2.77 15.74 -2.10
CA ILE A 11 -1.58 15.42 -2.91
C ILE A 11 -0.40 16.19 -2.32
N VAL A 12 0.55 15.45 -1.72
CA VAL A 12 1.84 16.00 -1.29
C VAL A 12 2.89 15.57 -2.29
N VAL A 13 3.49 16.50 -3.02
CA VAL A 13 4.56 16.23 -3.99
C VAL A 13 5.90 16.51 -3.30
N LEU A 14 6.62 15.44 -2.96
CA LEU A 14 8.01 15.52 -2.50
C LEU A 14 8.93 15.20 -3.69
N ILE A 15 9.72 16.17 -4.12
CA ILE A 15 10.70 15.98 -5.19
C ILE A 15 12.05 15.69 -4.54
N THR A 16 12.54 14.48 -4.69
CA THR A 16 13.91 14.12 -4.31
C THR A 16 14.77 14.06 -5.57
N LEU A 17 15.79 14.91 -5.64
CA LEU A 17 16.74 14.95 -6.74
C LEU A 17 17.87 13.95 -6.46
N SER A 18 17.91 12.84 -7.18
CA SER A 18 19.07 11.96 -7.23
C SER A 18 19.76 12.03 -8.59
N ALA A 19 21.10 12.02 -8.57
CA ALA A 19 21.98 12.44 -9.68
C ALA A 19 22.03 11.54 -10.93
N CYS A 20 21.25 10.46 -11.02
CA CYS A 20 21.20 9.57 -12.18
C CYS A 20 19.77 9.23 -12.62
N GLY A 21 19.18 10.11 -13.41
CA GLY A 21 17.78 10.02 -13.81
C GLY A 21 16.88 10.52 -12.68
N ILE A 22 16.13 11.60 -12.95
CA ILE A 22 15.31 12.25 -11.92
C ILE A 22 14.17 11.30 -11.51
N GLU A 23 14.32 10.67 -10.35
CA GLU A 23 13.23 9.97 -9.68
C GLU A 23 12.32 11.00 -9.02
N LYS A 24 11.05 10.88 -9.22
CA LYS A 24 10.02 11.71 -8.58
C LYS A 24 9.11 10.82 -7.75
N THR A 25 8.53 11.40 -6.71
CA THR A 25 7.53 10.72 -5.89
C THR A 25 6.21 11.48 -5.91
N LYS A 26 5.11 10.76 -5.82
CA LYS A 26 3.77 11.32 -5.65
C LYS A 26 3.05 10.48 -4.61
N THR A 27 2.54 11.15 -3.57
CA THR A 27 1.83 10.51 -2.47
C THR A 27 0.35 10.84 -2.52
N PHE A 28 -0.47 9.82 -2.37
CA PHE A 28 -1.92 9.92 -2.23
C PHE A 28 -2.29 9.49 -0.81
N VAL A 29 -3.16 10.23 -0.18
CA VAL A 29 -3.71 9.90 1.14
C VAL A 29 -5.21 9.73 0.99
N GLY A 30 -5.74 8.65 1.51
CA GLY A 30 -7.16 8.36 1.53
C GLY A 30 -7.57 7.69 2.82
N GLU A 31 -8.86 7.67 3.07
CA GLU A 31 -9.47 6.94 4.17
C GLU A 31 -10.69 6.20 3.63
N LYS A 32 -10.76 4.92 3.91
CA LYS A 32 -11.86 4.06 3.52
C LYS A 32 -12.17 3.10 4.66
N ASP A 33 -13.45 3.03 5.05
CA ASP A 33 -13.92 2.14 6.12
C ASP A 33 -13.08 2.29 7.42
N ASP A 34 -12.76 3.55 7.79
CA ASP A 34 -11.93 3.95 8.95
C ASP A 34 -10.44 3.51 8.85
N VAL A 35 -10.03 2.91 7.75
CA VAL A 35 -8.63 2.60 7.47
C VAL A 35 -7.98 3.78 6.75
N LYS A 36 -6.99 4.38 7.40
CA LYS A 36 -6.17 5.42 6.77
C LYS A 36 -5.11 4.78 5.90
N MET A 37 -5.10 5.15 4.64
CA MET A 37 -4.17 4.66 3.63
C MET A 37 -3.31 5.79 3.08
N GLU A 38 -2.02 5.57 2.98
CA GLU A 38 -1.09 6.44 2.28
C GLU A 38 -0.34 5.63 1.23
N VAL A 39 -0.41 6.04 -0.03
CA VAL A 39 0.27 5.35 -1.14
C VAL A 39 1.22 6.33 -1.82
N THR A 40 2.50 5.99 -1.84
CA THR A 40 3.56 6.75 -2.50
C THR A 40 4.07 5.98 -3.70
N TYR A 41 3.98 6.58 -4.88
CA TYR A 41 4.57 6.10 -6.10
C TYR A 41 5.90 6.78 -6.36
N THR A 42 6.94 6.01 -6.68
CA THR A 42 8.21 6.50 -7.22
C THR A 42 8.23 6.22 -8.71
N TYR A 43 8.59 7.21 -9.52
CA TYR A 43 8.57 7.09 -10.98
C TYR A 43 9.74 7.81 -11.63
N LYS A 44 10.14 7.31 -12.80
CA LYS A 44 11.11 7.92 -13.72
C LYS A 44 10.41 8.26 -15.02
N GLY A 45 10.41 9.53 -15.42
CA GLY A 45 9.59 9.96 -16.54
C GLY A 45 8.11 9.68 -16.27
N ASP A 46 7.50 8.77 -17.03
CA ASP A 46 6.11 8.35 -16.87
C ASP A 46 5.97 6.92 -16.28
N LYS A 47 7.09 6.21 -16.14
CA LYS A 47 7.09 4.83 -15.64
C LYS A 47 7.15 4.79 -14.12
N VAL A 48 6.16 4.18 -13.48
CA VAL A 48 6.21 3.88 -12.04
C VAL A 48 7.16 2.71 -11.82
N ILE A 49 8.12 2.89 -10.92
CA ILE A 49 9.17 1.90 -10.61
C ILE A 49 9.03 1.30 -9.22
N LYS A 50 8.35 2.01 -8.31
CA LYS A 50 8.14 1.54 -6.93
C LYS A 50 6.82 2.06 -6.39
N GLN A 51 6.15 1.24 -5.60
CA GLN A 51 4.98 1.62 -4.81
C GLN A 51 5.27 1.35 -3.33
N LYS A 52 4.97 2.31 -2.47
CA LYS A 52 4.98 2.15 -1.02
C LYS A 52 3.59 2.46 -0.50
N SER A 53 3.00 1.54 0.24
CA SER A 53 1.71 1.73 0.92
C SER A 53 1.92 1.70 2.43
N VAL A 54 1.27 2.61 3.13
CA VAL A 54 1.21 2.63 4.60
C VAL A 54 -0.25 2.61 4.99
N ASN A 55 -0.68 1.56 5.67
CA ASN A 55 -2.04 1.36 6.15
C ASN A 55 -2.03 1.42 7.68
N THR A 56 -2.90 2.25 8.25
CA THR A 56 -3.11 2.32 9.68
C THR A 56 -4.46 1.70 10.02
N LEU A 57 -4.43 0.62 10.78
CA LEU A 57 -5.59 -0.16 11.19
C LEU A 57 -5.75 -0.06 12.71
N LYS A 58 -6.89 0.38 13.18
CA LYS A 58 -7.19 0.43 14.62
C LYS A 58 -8.08 -0.73 15.02
N TYR A 59 -7.84 -1.30 16.17
CA TYR A 59 -8.69 -2.36 16.74
C TYR A 59 -10.15 -1.95 16.85
N SER A 60 -10.39 -0.68 17.25
CA SER A 60 -11.73 -0.12 17.40
C SER A 60 -12.54 -0.12 16.13
N ASP A 61 -11.88 0.10 14.98
CA ASP A 61 -12.54 0.25 13.68
C ASP A 61 -13.13 -1.08 13.21
N PHE A 62 -12.54 -2.19 13.70
CA PHE A 62 -13.01 -3.56 13.42
C PHE A 62 -13.84 -4.17 14.55
N GLY A 63 -14.14 -3.41 15.59
CA GLY A 63 -14.88 -3.93 16.75
C GLY A 63 -14.10 -4.93 17.62
N PHE A 64 -12.79 -5.03 17.48
CA PHE A 64 -11.94 -5.89 18.27
C PHE A 64 -11.57 -5.21 19.60
N THR A 65 -12.44 -5.35 20.59
CA THR A 65 -12.29 -4.71 21.91
C THR A 65 -11.72 -5.63 22.97
N ASP A 66 -11.86 -6.94 22.82
CA ASP A 66 -11.35 -7.95 23.75
C ASP A 66 -10.01 -8.55 23.31
N ASP A 67 -9.24 -9.04 24.28
CA ASP A 67 -7.90 -9.57 24.06
C ASP A 67 -7.86 -10.80 23.16
N SER A 68 -8.92 -11.62 23.16
CA SER A 68 -9.01 -12.82 22.34
C SER A 68 -9.15 -12.46 20.87
N SER A 69 -10.04 -11.51 20.56
CA SER A 69 -10.24 -11.00 19.20
C SER A 69 -9.01 -10.29 18.65
N LYS A 70 -8.35 -9.47 19.47
CA LYS A 70 -7.07 -8.82 19.14
C LYS A 70 -5.99 -9.86 18.80
N LYS A 71 -5.87 -10.92 19.60
CA LYS A 71 -4.90 -12.00 19.40
C LYS A 71 -5.13 -12.75 18.09
N LEU A 72 -6.40 -13.02 17.75
CA LEU A 72 -6.75 -13.67 16.47
C LEU A 72 -6.40 -12.79 15.28
N LEU A 73 -6.75 -11.50 15.33
CA LEU A 73 -6.41 -10.53 14.29
C LEU A 73 -4.90 -10.45 14.10
N LYS A 74 -4.13 -10.35 15.18
CA LYS A 74 -2.67 -10.31 15.14
C LYS A 74 -2.07 -11.54 14.46
N LYS A 75 -2.59 -12.73 14.76
CA LYS A 75 -2.14 -13.98 14.12
C LYS A 75 -2.42 -13.97 12.63
N GLU A 76 -3.60 -13.50 12.22
CA GLU A 76 -3.99 -13.43 10.81
C GLU A 76 -3.16 -12.41 10.03
N ILE A 77 -2.96 -11.21 10.58
CA ILE A 77 -2.11 -10.17 9.97
C ILE A 77 -0.69 -10.68 9.79
N LYS A 78 -0.12 -11.35 10.81
CA LYS A 78 1.22 -11.93 10.71
C LYS A 78 1.30 -12.99 9.60
N ARG A 79 0.31 -13.87 9.50
CA ARG A 79 0.24 -14.91 8.47
C ARG A 79 0.16 -14.30 7.06
N GLN A 80 -0.61 -13.23 6.88
CA GLN A 80 -0.71 -12.52 5.60
C GLN A 80 0.60 -11.82 5.25
N SER A 81 1.23 -11.17 6.24
CA SER A 81 2.53 -10.51 6.05
C SER A 81 3.63 -11.50 5.61
N GLU A 82 3.69 -12.68 6.22
CA GLU A 82 4.63 -13.72 5.82
C GLU A 82 4.43 -14.12 4.34
N LYS A 83 3.20 -14.31 3.89
CA LYS A 83 2.89 -14.60 2.49
C LYS A 83 3.31 -13.47 1.54
N MET A 84 3.09 -12.22 1.94
CA MET A 84 3.47 -11.07 1.15
C MET A 84 4.98 -10.96 0.98
N GLN A 85 5.74 -11.24 2.04
CA GLN A 85 7.21 -11.19 2.03
C GLN A 85 7.84 -12.29 1.16
N ASP A 86 7.13 -13.39 0.91
CA ASP A 86 7.58 -14.47 0.02
C ASP A 86 7.49 -14.08 -1.47
N ILE A 87 6.76 -13.02 -1.80
CA ILE A 87 6.63 -12.55 -3.18
C ILE A 87 7.88 -11.76 -3.57
N LYS A 88 8.52 -12.17 -4.66
CA LYS A 88 9.69 -11.47 -5.17
C LYS A 88 9.39 -9.98 -5.43
N GLY A 89 10.26 -9.10 -4.94
CA GLY A 89 10.13 -7.66 -5.11
C GLY A 89 9.17 -6.98 -4.12
N VAL A 90 8.59 -7.73 -3.19
CA VAL A 90 7.74 -7.22 -2.11
C VAL A 90 8.52 -7.21 -0.80
N LYS A 91 8.39 -6.11 -0.07
CA LYS A 91 8.84 -5.99 1.32
C LYS A 91 7.68 -5.48 2.15
N GLU A 92 7.40 -6.16 3.23
CA GLU A 92 6.35 -5.78 4.16
C GLU A 92 6.88 -5.73 5.59
N SER A 93 6.36 -4.80 6.36
CA SER A 93 6.61 -4.69 7.78
C SER A 93 5.34 -4.28 8.51
N ILE A 94 5.11 -4.87 9.67
CA ILE A 94 4.00 -4.56 10.53
C ILE A 94 4.55 -4.07 11.87
N LYS A 95 4.07 -2.90 12.29
CA LYS A 95 4.33 -2.36 13.64
C LYS A 95 3.02 -2.36 14.40
N GLU A 96 3.02 -3.02 15.54
CA GLU A 96 1.92 -3.02 16.48
C GLU A 96 2.10 -1.90 17.51
N ASN A 97 1.01 -1.29 17.91
CA ASN A 97 0.91 -0.39 19.05
C ASN A 97 -0.37 -0.70 19.85
N ASP A 98 -0.62 0.04 20.91
CA ASP A 98 -1.77 -0.20 21.79
C ASP A 98 -3.13 0.01 21.12
N GLU A 99 -3.17 0.81 20.04
CA GLU A 99 -4.39 1.12 19.30
C GLU A 99 -4.64 0.19 18.10
N GLY A 100 -3.58 -0.47 17.56
CA GLY A 100 -3.71 -1.32 16.37
C GLY A 100 -2.39 -1.60 15.68
N PHE A 101 -2.38 -1.51 14.36
CA PHE A 101 -1.24 -1.84 13.51
C PHE A 101 -0.96 -0.73 12.50
N VAL A 102 0.31 -0.58 12.18
CA VAL A 102 0.78 0.15 11.00
C VAL A 102 1.48 -0.84 10.09
N GLU A 103 0.86 -1.13 8.96
CA GLU A 103 1.39 -1.97 7.90
C GLU A 103 2.10 -1.10 6.86
N THR A 104 3.31 -1.46 6.50
CA THR A 104 4.05 -0.81 5.43
C THR A 104 4.46 -1.85 4.40
N THR A 105 3.95 -1.72 3.18
CA THR A 105 4.27 -2.56 2.05
C THR A 105 5.03 -1.76 1.00
N THR A 106 6.15 -2.28 0.52
CA THR A 106 6.92 -1.71 -0.59
C THR A 106 7.04 -2.72 -1.70
N ILE A 107 6.68 -2.33 -2.91
CA ILE A 107 6.75 -3.15 -4.11
C ILE A 107 7.74 -2.52 -5.09
N ASP A 108 8.79 -3.26 -5.42
CA ASP A 108 9.72 -2.92 -6.50
C ASP A 108 9.12 -3.42 -7.83
N LEU A 109 8.45 -2.53 -8.55
CA LEU A 109 7.72 -2.87 -9.78
C LEU A 109 8.64 -3.20 -10.98
N GLU A 110 9.94 -2.97 -10.87
CA GLU A 110 10.90 -3.37 -11.89
C GLU A 110 11.34 -4.83 -11.74
N ASN A 111 11.33 -5.36 -10.50
CA ASN A 111 11.83 -6.69 -10.17
C ASN A 111 10.77 -7.62 -9.57
N ALA A 112 9.57 -7.12 -9.31
CA ALA A 112 8.50 -7.91 -8.68
C ALA A 112 7.95 -9.00 -9.60
N ASP A 113 7.47 -10.08 -8.99
CA ASP A 113 6.66 -11.09 -9.68
C ASP A 113 5.25 -10.54 -9.92
N MET A 114 5.07 -9.87 -11.05
CA MET A 114 3.83 -9.21 -11.43
C MET A 114 2.68 -10.20 -11.57
N THR A 115 2.95 -11.42 -12.02
CA THR A 115 1.93 -12.47 -12.18
C THR A 115 1.35 -12.89 -10.84
N THR A 116 2.22 -13.08 -9.84
CA THR A 116 1.78 -13.41 -8.48
C THR A 116 1.05 -12.23 -7.84
N LEU A 117 1.53 -11.00 -8.02
CA LEU A 117 0.87 -9.80 -7.49
C LEU A 117 -0.55 -9.60 -8.05
N GLU A 118 -0.76 -9.89 -9.33
CA GLU A 118 -2.09 -9.88 -9.95
C GLU A 118 -2.99 -11.01 -9.42
N ALA A 119 -2.45 -12.21 -9.35
CA ALA A 119 -3.20 -13.39 -8.88
C ALA A 119 -3.67 -13.24 -7.42
N GLU A 120 -2.86 -12.60 -6.58
CA GLU A 120 -3.20 -12.28 -5.18
C GLU A 120 -4.06 -11.01 -5.04
N GLY A 121 -4.37 -10.32 -6.15
CA GLY A 121 -5.20 -9.10 -6.15
C GLY A 121 -4.53 -7.87 -5.52
N ILE A 122 -3.21 -7.90 -5.36
CA ILE A 122 -2.43 -6.80 -4.76
C ILE A 122 -2.32 -5.63 -5.71
N ILE A 123 -2.25 -5.93 -7.00
CA ILE A 123 -2.24 -4.95 -8.09
C ILE A 123 -3.30 -5.32 -9.13
N SER A 124 -3.78 -4.33 -9.86
CA SER A 124 -4.64 -4.55 -11.01
C SER A 124 -3.95 -4.01 -12.25
N THR A 125 -3.74 -4.87 -13.25
CA THR A 125 -3.12 -4.49 -14.53
C THR A 125 -4.14 -4.46 -15.67
N SER A 126 -5.44 -4.42 -15.37
CA SER A 126 -6.53 -4.53 -16.34
C SER A 126 -6.37 -3.62 -17.57
N ASP A 127 -5.66 -2.50 -17.43
CA ASP A 127 -5.47 -1.53 -18.52
C ASP A 127 -4.08 -1.52 -19.17
N ASN A 128 -3.12 -2.33 -18.69
CA ASN A 128 -1.70 -2.18 -19.10
C ASN A 128 -0.97 -3.50 -19.33
N LYS A 129 -1.59 -4.47 -20.02
CA LYS A 129 -0.91 -5.72 -20.37
C LYS A 129 0.47 -5.44 -21.01
N GLY A 130 1.54 -5.67 -20.24
CA GLY A 130 2.93 -5.65 -20.71
C GLY A 130 3.64 -4.30 -20.76
N LYS A 131 3.02 -3.17 -20.33
CA LYS A 131 3.64 -1.82 -20.43
C LYS A 131 4.05 -1.17 -19.12
N GLY A 132 3.89 -1.88 -17.98
CA GLY A 132 4.14 -1.30 -16.64
C GLY A 132 3.09 -0.25 -16.26
N PHE A 133 3.25 0.32 -15.07
CA PHE A 133 2.35 1.36 -14.55
C PHE A 133 2.79 2.74 -15.02
N SER A 134 1.83 3.55 -15.48
CA SER A 134 2.06 4.91 -15.97
C SER A 134 1.47 5.93 -15.01
N MET A 135 2.26 6.98 -14.68
CA MET A 135 1.78 8.08 -13.83
C MET A 135 0.73 8.96 -14.49
N LYS A 136 0.58 8.91 -15.83
CA LYS A 136 -0.47 9.65 -16.54
C LYS A 136 -1.86 9.05 -16.37
N LYS A 137 -1.93 7.78 -15.96
CA LYS A 137 -3.17 7.04 -15.76
C LYS A 137 -3.51 6.77 -14.29
N THR A 138 -2.71 7.31 -13.37
CA THR A 138 -2.89 7.12 -11.91
C THR A 138 -3.58 8.31 -11.25
#